data_c90d416e4f15e20c27cf242c8b0661ad
#
_entry.id   c90d416e4f15e20c27cf242c8b0661ad
#
_cell.length_a   1.000
_cell.length_b   1.000
_cell.length_c   1.000
_cell.angle_alpha   90.00
_cell.angle_beta   90.00
_cell.angle_gamma   90.00
#
_symmetry.space_group_name_H-M   'P 1'
#
loop_
_entity.id
_entity.type
_entity.pdbx_description
1 polymer ?
#
loop_
_entity_poly.entity_id
_entity_poly.type
_entity_poly.pdbx_seq_one_letter_code
_entity_poly.pdbx_strand_id
1 'polypeptide(L)'
;MPKKVDRTVRREAFLAAAYSMIKKHGISGVTARGVAAEAGFTTGALVHYVKSMDELLVEASEYAARDVRANMLEAEEEPNPLEALRGVLYLALASDADKRGNWNFFLGFWERSVHNAAVRKITHLRYEEWLKRLSRLIRRAKDEGQIGSDVDVTLAARSAMALIDGIAIQVLRSGKPPSTQTQRQLIDLWMEAWLGSKVRPPG
;
A
#
# COMPACT_ATOMS: atom_id res chain seq x y z
N MET A 1 -5.40 35.93 -9.37
CA MET A 1 -5.30 34.67 -8.64
C MET A 1 -5.12 33.39 -9.49
N PRO A 2 -4.73 33.39 -10.76
CA PRO A 2 -4.54 32.17 -11.56
C PRO A 2 -3.27 31.36 -11.22
N LYS A 3 -2.18 32.03 -10.76
CA LYS A 3 -0.85 31.41 -10.60
C LYS A 3 -0.73 30.29 -9.54
N LYS A 4 -1.50 30.34 -8.45
CA LYS A 4 -1.35 29.37 -7.34
C LYS A 4 -2.04 28.04 -7.66
N VAL A 5 -3.20 28.07 -8.27
CA VAL A 5 -3.96 26.89 -8.70
C VAL A 5 -3.19 26.13 -9.80
N ASP A 6 -2.64 26.84 -10.78
CA ASP A 6 -1.83 26.27 -11.86
C ASP A 6 -0.58 25.55 -11.32
N ARG A 7 0.08 26.11 -10.29
CA ARG A 7 1.27 25.49 -9.69
C ARG A 7 0.96 24.17 -8.98
N THR A 8 -0.15 24.09 -8.27
CA THR A 8 -0.59 22.84 -7.59
C THR A 8 -0.94 21.77 -8.61
N VAL A 9 -1.73 22.10 -9.63
CA VAL A 9 -2.14 21.16 -10.69
C VAL A 9 -0.92 20.59 -11.43
N ARG A 10 0.06 21.43 -11.77
CA ARG A 10 1.28 20.97 -12.43
C ARG A 10 2.13 20.07 -11.54
N ARG A 11 2.22 20.40 -10.24
CA ARG A 11 2.92 19.53 -9.29
C ARG A 11 2.28 18.17 -9.19
N GLU A 12 0.95 18.11 -9.08
CA GLU A 12 0.21 16.84 -9.08
C GLU A 12 0.39 16.05 -10.37
N ALA A 13 0.47 16.70 -11.54
CA ALA A 13 0.77 16.04 -12.79
C ALA A 13 2.15 15.34 -12.77
N PHE A 14 3.17 15.97 -12.21
CA PHE A 14 4.49 15.33 -12.04
C PHE A 14 4.46 14.18 -11.04
N LEU A 15 3.70 14.27 -9.95
CA LEU A 15 3.55 13.19 -8.98
C LEU A 15 2.82 11.98 -9.59
N ALA A 16 1.73 12.23 -10.32
CA ALA A 16 0.98 11.21 -11.04
C ALA A 16 1.85 10.51 -12.10
N ALA A 17 2.64 11.28 -12.86
CA ALA A 17 3.58 10.75 -13.85
C ALA A 17 4.67 9.89 -13.21
N ALA A 18 5.27 10.35 -12.11
CA ALA A 18 6.27 9.59 -11.37
C ALA A 18 5.67 8.28 -10.84
N TYR A 19 4.49 8.30 -10.25
CA TYR A 19 3.76 7.14 -9.78
C TYR A 19 3.47 6.15 -10.93
N SER A 20 2.94 6.64 -12.06
CA SER A 20 2.67 5.82 -13.26
C SER A 20 3.94 5.12 -13.76
N MET A 21 5.05 5.85 -13.87
CA MET A 21 6.33 5.28 -14.31
C MET A 21 6.85 4.21 -13.35
N ILE A 22 6.77 4.45 -12.03
CA ILE A 22 7.22 3.45 -11.04
C ILE A 22 6.38 2.18 -11.15
N LYS A 23 5.07 2.29 -11.32
CA LYS A 23 4.18 1.12 -11.51
C LYS A 23 4.56 0.31 -12.74
N LYS A 24 4.91 0.97 -13.84
CA LYS A 24 5.21 0.33 -15.14
C LYS A 24 6.64 -0.22 -15.22
N HIS A 25 7.61 0.52 -14.69
CA HIS A 25 9.04 0.29 -14.96
C HIS A 25 9.88 0.06 -13.71
N GLY A 26 9.25 0.07 -12.51
CA GLY A 26 9.96 0.06 -11.24
C GLY A 26 10.66 1.38 -10.94
N ILE A 27 11.17 1.51 -9.71
CA ILE A 27 11.79 2.76 -9.23
C ILE A 27 13.09 3.09 -9.99
N SER A 28 13.83 2.06 -10.41
CA SER A 28 15.09 2.21 -11.17
C SER A 28 14.88 2.75 -12.59
N GLY A 29 13.68 2.59 -13.16
CA GLY A 29 13.32 3.11 -14.48
C GLY A 29 12.88 4.59 -14.48
N VAL A 30 12.78 5.22 -13.31
CA VAL A 30 12.29 6.60 -13.20
C VAL A 30 13.42 7.60 -13.37
N THR A 31 13.28 8.45 -14.38
CA THR A 31 14.24 9.55 -14.66
C THR A 31 13.51 10.87 -14.73
N ALA A 32 14.20 11.97 -14.42
CA ALA A 32 13.63 13.32 -14.49
C ALA A 32 13.07 13.64 -15.89
N ARG A 33 13.78 13.19 -16.94
CA ARG A 33 13.34 13.37 -18.32
C ARG A 33 12.09 12.55 -18.64
N GLY A 34 12.04 11.30 -18.16
CA GLY A 34 10.87 10.42 -18.33
C GLY A 34 9.63 10.96 -17.64
N VAL A 35 9.78 11.39 -16.36
CA VAL A 35 8.67 11.99 -15.60
C VAL A 35 8.15 13.26 -16.26
N ALA A 36 9.05 14.14 -16.72
CA ALA A 36 8.65 15.37 -17.40
C ALA A 36 7.88 15.05 -18.69
N ALA A 37 8.37 14.11 -19.49
CA ALA A 37 7.72 13.68 -20.73
C ALA A 37 6.34 13.04 -20.48
N GLU A 38 6.24 12.13 -19.51
CA GLU A 38 4.98 11.47 -19.11
C GLU A 38 3.95 12.50 -18.61
N ALA A 39 4.40 13.54 -17.91
CA ALA A 39 3.55 14.64 -17.44
C ALA A 39 3.18 15.66 -18.52
N GLY A 40 3.74 15.57 -19.73
CA GLY A 40 3.51 16.53 -20.82
C GLY A 40 4.29 17.84 -20.67
N PHE A 41 5.41 17.84 -19.93
CA PHE A 41 6.23 19.02 -19.66
C PHE A 41 7.71 18.80 -20.03
N THR A 42 8.49 19.87 -19.94
CA THR A 42 9.94 19.81 -20.11
C THR A 42 10.64 19.47 -18.79
N THR A 43 11.85 18.90 -18.86
CA THR A 43 12.69 18.66 -17.66
C THR A 43 13.00 19.97 -16.93
N GLY A 44 13.19 21.08 -17.67
CA GLY A 44 13.37 22.41 -17.07
C GLY A 44 12.16 22.87 -16.25
N ALA A 45 10.94 22.49 -16.64
CA ALA A 45 9.76 22.76 -15.82
C ALA A 45 9.78 21.96 -14.51
N LEU A 46 10.14 20.68 -14.54
CA LEU A 46 10.15 19.80 -13.36
C LEU A 46 11.03 20.35 -12.23
N VAL A 47 12.23 20.86 -12.53
CA VAL A 47 13.18 21.38 -11.51
C VAL A 47 12.66 22.60 -10.73
N HIS A 48 11.61 23.26 -11.23
CA HIS A 48 10.93 24.33 -10.49
C HIS A 48 9.94 23.81 -9.43
N TYR A 49 9.59 22.51 -9.47
CA TYR A 49 8.58 21.90 -8.61
C TYR A 49 9.18 20.92 -7.60
N VAL A 50 10.32 20.30 -7.92
CA VAL A 50 11.00 19.34 -7.05
C VAL A 50 12.49 19.64 -6.98
N LYS A 51 13.09 19.52 -5.80
CA LYS A 51 14.51 19.83 -5.58
C LYS A 51 15.42 18.65 -5.94
N SER A 52 14.88 17.43 -5.87
CA SER A 52 15.63 16.21 -6.18
C SER A 52 14.69 15.09 -6.62
N MET A 53 15.27 14.06 -7.24
CA MET A 53 14.52 12.83 -7.54
C MET A 53 14.04 12.13 -6.28
N ASP A 54 14.80 12.16 -5.19
CA ASP A 54 14.38 11.56 -3.92
C ASP A 54 13.14 12.28 -3.34
N GLU A 55 13.11 13.62 -3.40
CA GLU A 55 11.93 14.40 -3.01
C GLU A 55 10.72 14.02 -3.87
N LEU A 56 10.89 13.95 -5.19
CA LEU A 56 9.83 13.52 -6.11
C LEU A 56 9.30 12.13 -5.78
N LEU A 57 10.18 11.17 -5.53
CA LEU A 57 9.81 9.80 -5.19
C LEU A 57 9.04 9.75 -3.86
N VAL A 58 9.51 10.47 -2.85
CA VAL A 58 8.85 10.60 -1.56
C VAL A 58 7.42 11.14 -1.72
N GLU A 59 7.25 12.22 -2.46
CA GLU A 59 5.94 12.81 -2.69
C GLU A 59 5.04 11.94 -3.59
N ALA A 60 5.61 11.25 -4.58
CA ALA A 60 4.87 10.28 -5.37
C ALA A 60 4.35 9.12 -4.50
N SER A 61 5.08 8.76 -3.42
CA SER A 61 4.58 7.75 -2.46
C SER A 61 3.39 8.25 -1.64
N GLU A 62 3.38 9.54 -1.27
CA GLU A 62 2.23 10.14 -0.60
C GLU A 62 1.03 10.25 -1.56
N TYR A 63 1.28 10.60 -2.81
CA TYR A 63 0.26 10.63 -3.85
C TYR A 63 -0.39 9.25 -4.03
N ALA A 64 0.42 8.20 -4.18
CA ALA A 64 -0.03 6.81 -4.33
C ALA A 64 -0.87 6.31 -3.14
N ALA A 65 -0.54 6.77 -1.93
CA ALA A 65 -1.22 6.32 -0.72
C ALA A 65 -2.61 6.96 -0.51
N ARG A 66 -2.98 8.00 -1.25
CA ARG A 66 -4.27 8.70 -1.07
C ARG A 66 -5.46 7.77 -1.33
N ASP A 67 -5.49 7.14 -2.51
CA ASP A 67 -6.59 6.25 -2.91
C ASP A 67 -6.63 4.98 -2.05
N VAL A 68 -5.45 4.43 -1.73
CA VAL A 68 -5.35 3.26 -0.85
C VAL A 68 -5.92 3.58 0.53
N ARG A 69 -5.60 4.75 1.10
CA ARG A 69 -6.16 5.18 2.40
C ARG A 69 -7.68 5.37 2.33
N ALA A 70 -8.20 5.97 1.27
CA ALA A 70 -9.64 6.20 1.12
C ALA A 70 -10.40 4.86 1.11
N ASN A 71 -9.97 3.90 0.29
CA ASN A 71 -10.58 2.58 0.21
C ASN A 71 -10.48 1.80 1.55
N MET A 72 -9.39 1.98 2.29
CA MET A 72 -9.23 1.36 3.61
C MET A 72 -10.14 1.97 4.66
N LEU A 73 -10.30 3.29 4.65
CA LEU A 73 -11.23 3.97 5.57
C LEU A 73 -12.66 3.50 5.33
N GLU A 74 -13.08 3.38 4.07
CA GLU A 74 -14.38 2.82 3.71
C GLU A 74 -14.55 1.38 4.23
N ALA A 75 -13.54 0.52 4.05
CA ALA A 75 -13.60 -0.85 4.56
C ALA A 75 -13.64 -0.92 6.11
N GLU A 76 -13.09 0.09 6.81
CA GLU A 76 -13.14 0.18 8.27
C GLU A 76 -14.50 0.64 8.82
N GLU A 77 -15.39 1.21 7.97
CA GLU A 77 -16.74 1.58 8.33
C GLU A 77 -17.65 0.35 8.53
N GLU A 78 -17.21 -0.83 8.10
CA GLU A 78 -17.92 -2.10 8.34
C GLU A 78 -18.14 -2.29 9.86
N PRO A 79 -19.42 -2.46 10.30
CA PRO A 79 -19.73 -2.58 11.72
C PRO A 79 -19.08 -3.79 12.39
N ASN A 80 -18.95 -4.92 11.69
CA ASN A 80 -18.28 -6.11 12.21
C ASN A 80 -16.76 -5.97 12.08
N PRO A 81 -15.99 -5.90 13.18
CA PRO A 81 -14.54 -5.68 13.12
C PRO A 81 -13.76 -6.79 12.41
N LEU A 82 -14.23 -8.04 12.41
CA LEU A 82 -13.60 -9.13 11.67
C LEU A 82 -13.83 -9.00 10.16
N GLU A 83 -15.02 -8.58 9.75
CA GLU A 83 -15.31 -8.31 8.34
C GLU A 83 -14.56 -7.06 7.85
N ALA A 84 -14.49 -6.00 8.68
CA ALA A 84 -13.66 -4.83 8.41
C ALA A 84 -12.18 -5.22 8.24
N LEU A 85 -11.65 -6.05 9.13
CA LEU A 85 -10.28 -6.57 9.05
C LEU A 85 -10.06 -7.37 7.76
N ARG A 86 -10.99 -8.27 7.42
CA ARG A 86 -10.95 -9.04 6.18
C ARG A 86 -10.95 -8.13 4.96
N GLY A 87 -11.86 -7.16 4.91
CA GLY A 87 -11.95 -6.17 3.83
C GLY A 87 -10.64 -5.43 3.62
N VAL A 88 -10.04 -4.91 4.69
CA VAL A 88 -8.74 -4.23 4.66
C VAL A 88 -7.63 -5.15 4.14
N LEU A 89 -7.58 -6.41 4.61
CA LEU A 89 -6.59 -7.38 4.16
C LEU A 89 -6.78 -7.76 2.68
N TYR A 90 -8.02 -7.88 2.20
CA TYR A 90 -8.32 -8.16 0.79
C TYR A 90 -7.97 -6.99 -0.14
N LEU A 91 -8.10 -5.76 0.32
CA LEU A 91 -7.67 -4.57 -0.44
C LEU A 91 -6.16 -4.58 -0.68
N ALA A 92 -5.38 -5.15 0.23
CA ALA A 92 -3.93 -5.24 0.12
C ALA A 92 -3.43 -6.35 -0.82
N LEU A 93 -4.29 -7.27 -1.28
CA LEU A 93 -3.88 -8.37 -2.16
C LEU A 93 -3.45 -7.87 -3.55
N ALA A 94 -2.47 -8.53 -4.14
CA ALA A 94 -2.01 -8.27 -5.51
C ALA A 94 -2.92 -8.93 -6.56
N SER A 95 -4.23 -8.70 -6.47
CA SER A 95 -5.29 -9.46 -7.14
C SER A 95 -5.45 -9.15 -8.64
N ASP A 96 -5.04 -7.98 -9.07
CA ASP A 96 -5.18 -7.49 -10.44
C ASP A 96 -3.92 -6.74 -10.91
N ALA A 97 -3.90 -6.29 -12.15
CA ALA A 97 -2.73 -5.63 -12.73
C ALA A 97 -2.40 -4.30 -12.03
N ASP A 98 -3.41 -3.54 -11.62
CA ASP A 98 -3.22 -2.27 -10.94
C ASP A 98 -2.62 -2.47 -9.54
N LYS A 99 -3.17 -3.38 -8.76
CA LYS A 99 -2.65 -3.73 -7.43
C LYS A 99 -1.25 -4.35 -7.49
N ARG A 100 -0.95 -5.16 -8.51
CA ARG A 100 0.43 -5.64 -8.76
C ARG A 100 1.38 -4.48 -9.06
N GLY A 101 0.93 -3.48 -9.84
CA GLY A 101 1.70 -2.26 -10.08
C GLY A 101 1.98 -1.50 -8.77
N ASN A 102 1.00 -1.40 -7.88
CA ASN A 102 1.16 -0.79 -6.56
C ASN A 102 2.20 -1.54 -5.71
N TRP A 103 2.18 -2.87 -5.73
CA TRP A 103 3.17 -3.68 -5.03
C TRP A 103 4.58 -3.54 -5.63
N ASN A 104 4.73 -3.45 -6.95
CA ASN A 104 6.01 -3.10 -7.59
C ASN A 104 6.54 -1.75 -7.10
N PHE A 105 5.63 -0.78 -6.95
CA PHE A 105 5.96 0.51 -6.39
C PHE A 105 6.52 0.38 -4.95
N PHE A 106 5.80 -0.31 -4.04
CA PHE A 106 6.24 -0.48 -2.65
C PHE A 106 7.55 -1.25 -2.53
N LEU A 107 7.73 -2.34 -3.28
CA LEU A 107 8.97 -3.12 -3.28
C LEU A 107 10.18 -2.28 -3.71
N GLY A 108 10.04 -1.43 -4.73
CA GLY A 108 11.10 -0.52 -5.14
C GLY A 108 11.46 0.49 -4.04
N PHE A 109 10.48 0.94 -3.27
CA PHE A 109 10.74 1.80 -2.09
C PHE A 109 11.44 1.04 -0.96
N TRP A 110 11.11 -0.22 -0.71
CA TRP A 110 11.78 -1.03 0.32
C TRP A 110 13.25 -1.25 -0.04
N GLU A 111 13.55 -1.62 -1.29
CA GLU A 111 14.93 -1.74 -1.77
C GLU A 111 15.70 -0.42 -1.54
N ARG A 112 15.15 0.71 -1.99
CA ARG A 112 15.79 2.00 -1.85
C ARG A 112 15.95 2.43 -0.39
N SER A 113 15.05 2.03 0.49
CA SER A 113 15.09 2.35 1.93
C SER A 113 16.33 1.79 2.64
N VAL A 114 16.93 0.73 2.11
CA VAL A 114 18.16 0.14 2.65
C VAL A 114 19.31 1.16 2.58
N HIS A 115 19.37 1.96 1.51
CA HIS A 115 20.49 2.87 1.22
C HIS A 115 20.12 4.36 1.35
N ASN A 116 18.85 4.71 1.57
CA ASN A 116 18.39 6.10 1.65
C ASN A 116 17.57 6.36 2.91
N ALA A 117 18.11 7.19 3.82
CA ALA A 117 17.50 7.47 5.13
C ALA A 117 16.13 8.19 5.01
N ALA A 118 15.95 9.08 4.02
CA ALA A 118 14.67 9.77 3.81
C ALA A 118 13.58 8.81 3.36
N VAL A 119 13.90 7.91 2.42
CA VAL A 119 12.99 6.86 1.96
C VAL A 119 12.69 5.88 3.09
N ARG A 120 13.70 5.49 3.89
CA ARG A 120 13.53 4.62 5.07
C ARG A 120 12.55 5.19 6.08
N LYS A 121 12.64 6.48 6.37
CA LYS A 121 11.71 7.14 7.28
C LYS A 121 10.26 7.00 6.80
N ILE A 122 10.02 7.15 5.51
CA ILE A 122 8.67 7.07 4.94
C ILE A 122 8.15 5.64 4.90
N THR A 123 8.97 4.70 4.47
CA THR A 123 8.57 3.28 4.48
C THR A 123 8.26 2.81 5.90
N HIS A 124 9.02 3.27 6.90
CA HIS A 124 8.75 2.98 8.31
C HIS A 124 7.44 3.60 8.78
N LEU A 125 7.18 4.87 8.48
CA LEU A 125 5.91 5.53 8.82
C LEU A 125 4.70 4.79 8.21
N ARG A 126 4.80 4.36 6.96
CA ARG A 126 3.76 3.55 6.29
C ARG A 126 3.52 2.22 6.98
N TYR A 127 4.61 1.52 7.32
CA TYR A 127 4.53 0.27 8.06
C TYR A 127 3.80 0.46 9.40
N GLU A 128 4.15 1.49 10.17
CA GLU A 128 3.50 1.82 11.44
C GLU A 128 2.01 2.21 11.28
N GLU A 129 1.65 2.92 10.21
CA GLU A 129 0.25 3.24 9.90
C GLU A 129 -0.56 1.96 9.69
N TRP A 130 -0.04 1.03 8.89
CA TRP A 130 -0.66 -0.26 8.64
C TRP A 130 -0.80 -1.09 9.93
N LEU A 131 0.27 -1.20 10.69
CA LEU A 131 0.30 -1.94 11.95
C LEU A 131 -0.74 -1.40 12.94
N LYS A 132 -0.83 -0.07 13.08
CA LYS A 132 -1.83 0.59 13.92
C LYS A 132 -3.26 0.30 13.47
N ARG A 133 -3.51 0.32 12.17
CA ARG A 133 -4.81 0.02 11.57
C ARG A 133 -5.26 -1.40 11.88
N LEU A 134 -4.44 -2.39 11.57
CA LEU A 134 -4.74 -3.79 11.83
C LEU A 134 -4.90 -4.06 13.34
N SER A 135 -4.00 -3.52 14.16
CA SER A 135 -4.08 -3.65 15.62
C SER A 135 -5.37 -3.07 16.20
N ARG A 136 -5.87 -1.95 15.65
CA ARG A 136 -7.13 -1.34 16.06
C ARG A 136 -8.33 -2.26 15.77
N LEU A 137 -8.40 -2.82 14.57
CA LEU A 137 -9.48 -3.73 14.16
C LEU A 137 -9.46 -5.04 14.99
N ILE A 138 -8.29 -5.63 15.18
CA ILE A 138 -8.13 -6.85 16.00
C ILE A 138 -8.48 -6.56 17.45
N ARG A 139 -8.08 -5.41 18.00
CA ARG A 139 -8.45 -5.02 19.38
C ARG A 139 -9.96 -4.84 19.52
N ARG A 140 -10.59 -4.17 18.56
CA ARG A 140 -12.04 -4.00 18.54
C ARG A 140 -12.76 -5.37 18.53
N ALA A 141 -12.30 -6.33 17.69
CA ALA A 141 -12.86 -7.68 17.68
C ALA A 141 -12.69 -8.41 19.03
N LYS A 142 -11.56 -8.17 19.72
CA LYS A 142 -11.30 -8.71 21.05
C LYS A 142 -12.21 -8.08 22.11
N ASP A 143 -12.38 -6.77 22.10
CA ASP A 143 -13.22 -6.02 23.04
C ASP A 143 -14.70 -6.38 22.86
N GLU A 144 -15.14 -6.70 21.64
CA GLU A 144 -16.48 -7.18 21.32
C GLU A 144 -16.67 -8.70 21.57
N GLY A 145 -15.63 -9.40 22.05
CA GLY A 145 -15.71 -10.85 22.36
C GLY A 145 -15.78 -11.76 21.13
N GLN A 146 -15.43 -11.25 19.94
CA GLN A 146 -15.45 -12.04 18.69
C GLN A 146 -14.22 -12.96 18.55
N ILE A 147 -13.14 -12.68 19.28
CA ILE A 147 -11.91 -13.47 19.33
C ILE A 147 -11.49 -13.70 20.78
N GLY A 148 -10.58 -14.66 20.99
CA GLY A 148 -10.11 -15.02 22.33
C GLY A 148 -9.42 -13.87 23.06
N SER A 149 -9.63 -13.80 24.39
CA SER A 149 -8.98 -12.80 25.25
C SER A 149 -7.45 -12.99 25.34
N ASP A 150 -6.94 -14.14 24.99
CA ASP A 150 -5.54 -14.55 24.96
C ASP A 150 -4.80 -14.11 23.67
N VAL A 151 -5.53 -13.64 22.65
CA VAL A 151 -4.93 -13.19 21.40
C VAL A 151 -4.00 -11.98 21.64
N ASP A 152 -2.72 -12.13 21.28
CA ASP A 152 -1.78 -11.01 21.24
C ASP A 152 -2.04 -10.16 19.99
N VAL A 153 -2.68 -9.01 20.19
CA VAL A 153 -3.07 -8.08 19.12
C VAL A 153 -1.88 -7.61 18.27
N THR A 154 -0.74 -7.34 18.91
CA THR A 154 0.44 -6.82 18.20
C THR A 154 1.08 -7.90 17.34
N LEU A 155 1.20 -9.11 17.89
CA LEU A 155 1.77 -10.23 17.17
C LEU A 155 0.86 -10.67 16.01
N ALA A 156 -0.46 -10.71 16.23
CA ALA A 156 -1.44 -10.98 15.19
C ALA A 156 -1.37 -9.94 14.05
N ALA A 157 -1.32 -8.65 14.36
CA ALA A 157 -1.19 -7.61 13.34
C ALA A 157 0.12 -7.73 12.54
N ARG A 158 1.25 -8.02 13.21
CA ARG A 158 2.55 -8.23 12.54
C ARG A 158 2.54 -9.47 11.66
N SER A 159 1.92 -10.56 12.09
CA SER A 159 1.81 -11.79 11.29
C SER A 159 0.92 -11.59 10.06
N ALA A 160 -0.17 -10.81 10.17
CA ALA A 160 -0.99 -10.44 9.03
C ALA A 160 -0.19 -9.65 7.99
N MET A 161 0.60 -8.67 8.41
CA MET A 161 1.47 -7.91 7.51
C MET A 161 2.49 -8.81 6.82
N ALA A 162 3.17 -9.68 7.57
CA ALA A 162 4.14 -10.62 7.00
C ALA A 162 3.50 -11.57 5.98
N LEU A 163 2.25 -11.99 6.22
CA LEU A 163 1.50 -12.81 5.27
C LEU A 163 1.19 -12.05 3.99
N ILE A 164 0.68 -10.82 4.08
CA ILE A 164 0.37 -9.96 2.92
C ILE A 164 1.62 -9.70 2.09
N ASP A 165 2.72 -9.34 2.73
CA ASP A 165 4.01 -9.13 2.07
C ASP A 165 4.48 -10.40 1.34
N GLY A 166 4.36 -11.55 2.00
CA GLY A 166 4.70 -12.85 1.42
C GLY A 166 3.83 -13.22 0.21
N ILE A 167 2.52 -12.99 0.28
CA ILE A 167 1.59 -13.22 -0.83
C ILE A 167 1.97 -12.33 -2.02
N ALA A 168 2.20 -11.04 -1.79
CA ALA A 168 2.55 -10.09 -2.85
C ALA A 168 3.87 -10.47 -3.54
N ILE A 169 4.90 -10.83 -2.78
CA ILE A 169 6.17 -11.30 -3.32
C ILE A 169 5.98 -12.57 -4.16
N GLN A 170 5.16 -13.52 -3.71
CA GLN A 170 4.86 -14.73 -4.49
C GLN A 170 4.18 -14.40 -5.82
N VAL A 171 3.20 -13.48 -5.81
CA VAL A 171 2.49 -13.04 -7.01
C VAL A 171 3.44 -12.38 -8.00
N LEU A 172 4.31 -11.50 -7.53
CA LEU A 172 5.18 -10.70 -8.41
C LEU A 172 6.34 -11.49 -9.01
N ARG A 173 6.89 -12.47 -8.28
CA ARG A 173 8.03 -13.27 -8.75
C ARG A 173 7.65 -14.52 -9.54
N SER A 174 6.39 -14.95 -9.49
CA SER A 174 5.96 -16.23 -10.07
C SER A 174 5.52 -16.06 -11.51
N GLY A 175 6.00 -16.96 -12.40
CA GLY A 175 5.46 -17.12 -13.75
C GLY A 175 4.02 -17.67 -13.78
N LYS A 176 3.56 -18.26 -12.65
CA LYS A 176 2.17 -18.71 -12.41
C LYS A 176 1.74 -18.24 -11.02
N PRO A 177 1.31 -16.98 -10.90
CA PRO A 177 0.95 -16.41 -9.61
C PRO A 177 -0.31 -17.10 -9.04
N PRO A 178 -0.44 -17.19 -7.70
CA PRO A 178 -1.66 -17.67 -7.07
C PRO A 178 -2.86 -16.82 -7.50
N SER A 179 -3.99 -17.48 -7.77
CA SER A 179 -5.23 -16.80 -8.15
C SER A 179 -5.69 -15.85 -7.03
N THR A 180 -6.53 -14.87 -7.35
CA THR A 180 -7.16 -14.01 -6.35
C THR A 180 -7.90 -14.81 -5.30
N GLN A 181 -8.57 -15.90 -5.69
CA GLN A 181 -9.24 -16.80 -4.77
C GLN A 181 -8.24 -17.47 -3.81
N THR A 182 -7.12 -17.97 -4.32
CA THR A 182 -6.06 -18.56 -3.47
C THR A 182 -5.48 -17.54 -2.50
N GLN A 183 -5.24 -16.28 -2.96
CA GLN A 183 -4.76 -15.21 -2.10
C GLN A 183 -5.75 -14.92 -0.95
N ARG A 184 -7.06 -14.87 -1.24
CA ARG A 184 -8.12 -14.69 -0.23
C ARG A 184 -8.16 -15.85 0.75
N GLN A 185 -8.10 -17.09 0.27
CA GLN A 185 -8.06 -18.28 1.11
C GLN A 185 -6.90 -18.27 2.10
N LEU A 186 -5.73 -17.77 1.71
CA LEU A 186 -4.58 -17.63 2.63
C LEU A 186 -4.88 -16.64 3.76
N ILE A 187 -5.57 -15.53 3.46
CA ILE A 187 -6.02 -14.58 4.49
C ILE A 187 -7.04 -15.22 5.41
N ASP A 188 -8.06 -15.92 4.86
CA ASP A 188 -9.12 -16.53 5.66
C ASP A 188 -8.56 -17.63 6.59
N LEU A 189 -7.63 -18.45 6.10
CA LEU A 189 -6.91 -19.45 6.91
C LEU A 189 -6.09 -18.79 8.03
N TRP A 190 -5.45 -17.66 7.75
CA TRP A 190 -4.73 -16.92 8.77
C TRP A 190 -5.69 -16.37 9.84
N MET A 191 -6.82 -15.78 9.43
CA MET A 191 -7.84 -15.28 10.36
C MET A 191 -8.40 -16.42 11.24
N GLU A 192 -8.67 -17.58 10.66
CA GLU A 192 -9.13 -18.74 11.40
C GLU A 192 -8.07 -19.24 12.39
N ALA A 193 -6.83 -19.40 11.97
CA ALA A 193 -5.74 -19.93 12.79
C ALA A 193 -5.32 -18.98 13.94
N TRP A 194 -5.27 -17.68 13.68
CA TRP A 194 -4.78 -16.68 14.64
C TRP A 194 -5.86 -16.08 15.53
N LEU A 195 -7.07 -15.94 15.00
CA LEU A 195 -8.15 -15.25 15.68
C LEU A 195 -9.23 -16.22 16.18
N GLY A 196 -9.13 -17.51 15.84
CA GLY A 196 -10.13 -18.51 16.23
C GLY A 196 -11.53 -18.22 15.68
N SER A 197 -11.62 -17.34 14.69
CA SER A 197 -12.88 -16.94 14.09
C SER A 197 -13.38 -18.08 13.19
N LYS A 198 -14.56 -18.61 13.46
CA LYS A 198 -15.30 -19.40 12.48
C LYS A 198 -15.77 -18.48 11.36
N VAL A 199 -14.84 -18.13 10.49
CA VAL A 199 -15.10 -17.29 9.33
C VAL A 199 -15.93 -18.09 8.34
N ARG A 200 -17.21 -17.79 8.24
CA ARG A 200 -18.00 -18.26 7.10
C ARG A 200 -17.47 -17.59 5.85
N PRO A 201 -17.07 -18.36 4.79
CA PRO A 201 -16.76 -17.73 3.52
C PRO A 201 -18.00 -16.97 3.02
N PRO A 202 -17.82 -15.81 2.38
CA PRO A 202 -18.92 -15.12 1.73
C PRO A 202 -19.50 -16.05 0.66
N GLY A 203 -20.83 -16.22 0.65
CA GLY A 203 -21.58 -16.99 -0.33
C GLY A 203 -21.50 -16.41 -1.73
#